data_1b84be4e522f7bb8ed3ad8512438b67a
#
_entry.id   1b84be4e522f7bb8ed3ad8512438b67a
#
_cell.length_a   1.000
_cell.length_b   1.000
_cell.length_c   1.000
_cell.angle_alpha   90.00
_cell.angle_beta   90.00
_cell.angle_gamma   90.00
#
_symmetry.space_group_name_H-M   'P 1'
#
loop_
_entity.id
_entity.type
_entity.pdbx_description
1 polymer ?
#
loop_
_entity_poly.entity_id
_entity_poly.type
_entity_poly.pdbx_seq_one_letter_code
_entity_poly.pdbx_strand_id
1 'polypeptide(L)'
;MWKVDELNNWLRLFETNLGIPFGRKIHNCAADCEEIKLQTLGLKKRGFFKKNYNKNILLSRWRLLGWGVPNFTKNKIESNCMPSISAGFYLATKEYLEQKRFKIEWNQVSDKLVNVNLSHVGDELPMPNKLVDFPWSLNSKRAMVGENIPFELEEMADNLVVDGEIMSVLPVDLFARIIHTSAGYSSQTESSKFHSWICDGLTESQIFALTLTCQTSKEIF
;
A
#
# COMPACT_ATOMS: atom_id res chain seq x y z
N MET A 1 2.29 -11.26 1.40
CA MET A 1 1.69 -10.84 2.68
C MET A 1 2.79 -10.37 3.61
N TRP A 2 2.48 -9.43 4.49
CA TRP A 2 3.41 -8.86 5.46
C TRP A 2 2.78 -8.87 6.83
N LYS A 3 3.56 -9.17 7.86
CA LYS A 3 3.14 -8.89 9.24
C LYS A 3 3.03 -7.39 9.41
N VAL A 4 1.91 -6.93 9.96
CA VAL A 4 1.61 -5.50 10.04
C VAL A 4 2.64 -4.77 10.91
N ASP A 5 3.05 -5.35 12.02
CA ASP A 5 4.03 -4.75 12.92
C ASP A 5 5.41 -4.63 12.26
N GLU A 6 5.84 -5.65 11.51
CA GLU A 6 7.09 -5.60 10.76
C GLU A 6 7.05 -4.53 9.66
N LEU A 7 5.94 -4.45 8.93
CA LEU A 7 5.74 -3.42 7.91
C LEU A 7 5.81 -2.01 8.51
N ASN A 8 5.09 -1.78 9.60
CA ASN A 8 5.05 -0.47 10.24
C ASN A 8 6.44 -0.09 10.79
N ASN A 9 7.17 -1.06 11.35
CA ASN A 9 8.53 -0.84 11.83
C ASN A 9 9.49 -0.55 10.67
N TRP A 10 9.40 -1.30 9.58
CA TRP A 10 10.21 -1.07 8.38
C TRP A 10 10.00 0.34 7.81
N LEU A 11 8.75 0.78 7.65
CA LEU A 11 8.44 2.11 7.13
C LEU A 11 8.97 3.23 8.03
N ARG A 12 8.87 3.05 9.36
CA ARG A 12 9.41 4.02 10.33
C ARG A 12 10.94 4.11 10.25
N LEU A 13 11.62 2.98 10.17
CA LEU A 13 13.07 2.93 10.03
C LEU A 13 13.51 3.51 8.68
N PHE A 14 12.75 3.25 7.62
CA PHE A 14 12.97 3.84 6.32
C PHE A 14 12.90 5.37 6.36
N GLU A 15 11.88 5.96 6.98
CA GLU A 15 11.78 7.41 7.17
C GLU A 15 12.95 7.98 8.01
N THR A 16 13.31 7.26 9.07
CA THR A 16 14.44 7.64 9.93
C THR A 16 15.76 7.68 9.14
N ASN A 17 16.01 6.66 8.33
CA ASN A 17 17.23 6.56 7.51
C ASN A 17 17.26 7.59 6.39
N LEU A 18 16.10 7.95 5.81
CA LEU A 18 16.01 9.05 4.84
C LEU A 18 16.24 10.43 5.48
N GLY A 19 16.08 10.55 6.80
CA GLY A 19 16.20 11.83 7.51
C GLY A 19 15.11 12.85 7.20
N ILE A 20 14.02 12.44 6.52
CA ILE A 20 12.91 13.29 6.12
C ILE A 20 11.57 12.58 6.38
N PRO A 21 10.50 13.33 6.74
CA PRO A 21 9.17 12.75 6.83
C PRO A 21 8.67 12.34 5.44
N PHE A 22 8.44 11.06 5.24
CA PHE A 22 8.07 10.49 3.95
C PHE A 22 6.59 10.09 3.85
N GLY A 23 5.82 10.22 4.92
CA GLY A 23 4.44 9.76 5.03
C GLY A 23 3.50 10.24 3.91
N ARG A 24 3.63 11.50 3.45
CA ARG A 24 2.84 12.01 2.31
C ARG A 24 3.20 11.31 1.00
N LYS A 25 4.46 10.91 0.82
CA LYS A 25 4.90 10.19 -0.38
C LYS A 25 4.42 8.76 -0.36
N ILE A 26 4.51 8.09 0.80
CA ILE A 26 3.95 6.75 1.00
C ILE A 26 2.45 6.76 0.71
N HIS A 27 1.73 7.76 1.22
CA HIS A 27 0.31 7.95 0.95
C HIS A 27 0.01 8.04 -0.55
N ASN A 28 0.74 8.87 -1.29
CA ASN A 28 0.55 9.01 -2.74
C ASN A 28 0.86 7.70 -3.47
N CYS A 29 1.94 7.01 -3.10
CA CYS A 29 2.27 5.70 -3.66
C CYS A 29 1.15 4.68 -3.43
N ALA A 30 0.57 4.65 -2.23
CA ALA A 30 -0.54 3.76 -1.90
C ALA A 30 -1.81 4.11 -2.69
N ALA A 31 -2.13 5.40 -2.81
CA ALA A 31 -3.26 5.87 -3.61
C ALA A 31 -3.11 5.49 -5.09
N ASP A 32 -1.95 5.76 -5.69
CA ASP A 32 -1.67 5.42 -7.09
C ASP A 32 -1.82 3.91 -7.38
N CYS A 33 -1.32 3.06 -6.47
CA CYS A 33 -1.45 1.60 -6.60
C CYS A 33 -2.91 1.18 -6.60
N GLU A 34 -3.70 1.73 -5.69
CA GLU A 34 -5.12 1.37 -5.56
C GLU A 34 -5.94 1.94 -6.71
N GLU A 35 -5.67 3.15 -7.18
CA GLU A 35 -6.34 3.74 -8.35
C GLU A 35 -6.23 2.83 -9.58
N ILE A 36 -5.02 2.33 -9.87
CA ILE A 36 -4.79 1.40 -10.98
C ILE A 36 -5.58 0.11 -10.78
N LYS A 37 -5.55 -0.43 -9.55
CA LYS A 37 -6.25 -1.67 -9.24
C LYS A 37 -7.75 -1.55 -9.37
N LEU A 38 -8.33 -0.45 -8.89
CA LEU A 38 -9.76 -0.17 -8.97
C LEU A 38 -10.29 -0.14 -10.41
N GLN A 39 -9.46 0.26 -11.38
CA GLN A 39 -9.84 0.23 -12.80
C GLN A 39 -9.93 -1.19 -13.37
N THR A 40 -9.16 -2.12 -12.84
CA THR A 40 -9.14 -3.53 -13.29
C THR A 40 -10.12 -4.42 -12.55
N LEU A 41 -10.66 -3.96 -11.41
CA LEU A 41 -11.70 -4.68 -10.69
C LEU A 41 -13.01 -4.63 -11.49
N GLY A 42 -13.68 -5.77 -11.58
CA GLY A 42 -14.97 -5.91 -12.27
C GLY A 42 -16.13 -5.22 -11.56
N LEU A 43 -15.94 -3.97 -11.14
CA LEU A 43 -16.94 -3.18 -10.43
C LEU A 43 -18.04 -2.69 -11.39
N LYS A 44 -19.26 -2.60 -10.88
CA LYS A 44 -20.43 -2.16 -11.70
C LYS A 44 -20.25 -0.71 -12.13
N LYS A 45 -20.27 -0.48 -13.46
CA LYS A 45 -20.18 0.86 -14.06
C LYS A 45 -21.53 1.54 -14.18
N ARG A 46 -22.64 0.79 -14.25
CA ARG A 46 -24.01 1.29 -14.47
C ARG A 46 -25.01 0.62 -13.52
N GLY A 47 -26.15 1.24 -13.30
CA GLY A 47 -27.29 0.73 -12.52
C GLY A 47 -27.58 1.56 -11.26
N PHE A 48 -28.84 1.52 -10.84
CA PHE A 48 -29.38 2.32 -9.71
C PHE A 48 -28.66 2.05 -8.39
N PHE A 49 -28.32 0.80 -8.12
CA PHE A 49 -27.67 0.38 -6.87
C PHE A 49 -26.15 0.21 -6.98
N LYS A 50 -25.53 0.71 -8.06
CA LYS A 50 -24.10 0.50 -8.32
C LYS A 50 -23.21 0.97 -7.17
N LYS A 51 -23.52 2.14 -6.58
CA LYS A 51 -22.72 2.75 -5.52
C LYS A 51 -22.68 1.87 -4.26
N ASN A 52 -23.85 1.39 -3.82
CA ASN A 52 -23.93 0.52 -2.64
C ASN A 52 -23.29 -0.86 -2.91
N TYR A 53 -23.52 -1.41 -4.10
CA TYR A 53 -22.90 -2.68 -4.50
C TYR A 53 -21.39 -2.56 -4.52
N ASN A 54 -20.83 -1.57 -5.19
CA ASN A 54 -19.40 -1.36 -5.25
C ASN A 54 -18.81 -1.06 -3.87
N LYS A 55 -19.48 -0.26 -3.05
CA LYS A 55 -19.09 0.01 -1.68
C LYS A 55 -18.95 -1.28 -0.87
N ASN A 56 -19.92 -2.18 -0.95
CA ASN A 56 -19.88 -3.45 -0.20
C ASN A 56 -18.72 -4.34 -0.67
N ILE A 57 -18.49 -4.45 -1.98
CA ILE A 57 -17.35 -5.20 -2.53
C ILE A 57 -16.03 -4.60 -2.02
N LEU A 58 -15.89 -3.28 -2.04
CA LEU A 58 -14.66 -2.62 -1.60
C LEU A 58 -14.46 -2.75 -0.08
N LEU A 59 -15.52 -2.71 0.72
CA LEU A 59 -15.43 -2.99 2.16
C LEU A 59 -14.97 -4.43 2.42
N SER A 60 -15.55 -5.41 1.73
CA SER A 60 -15.11 -6.80 1.83
C SER A 60 -13.66 -6.96 1.40
N ARG A 61 -13.26 -6.29 0.31
CA ARG A 61 -11.87 -6.30 -0.17
C ARG A 61 -10.90 -5.72 0.87
N TRP A 62 -11.24 -4.63 1.54
CA TRP A 62 -10.43 -4.05 2.59
C TRP A 62 -10.15 -5.05 3.73
N ARG A 63 -11.19 -5.75 4.18
CA ARG A 63 -11.08 -6.79 5.21
C ARG A 63 -10.21 -7.95 4.75
N LEU A 64 -10.51 -8.51 3.56
CA LEU A 64 -9.78 -9.63 2.99
C LEU A 64 -8.29 -9.35 2.78
N LEU A 65 -7.93 -8.09 2.53
CA LEU A 65 -6.53 -7.69 2.36
C LEU A 65 -5.86 -7.27 3.67
N GLY A 66 -6.58 -7.28 4.79
CA GLY A 66 -6.06 -6.87 6.09
C GLY A 66 -5.75 -5.38 6.17
N TRP A 67 -6.45 -4.55 5.39
CA TRP A 67 -6.25 -3.09 5.41
C TRP A 67 -7.08 -2.40 6.50
N GLY A 68 -7.96 -3.14 7.16
CA GLY A 68 -8.88 -2.65 8.18
C GLY A 68 -10.26 -2.30 7.65
N VAL A 69 -10.98 -1.42 8.35
CA VAL A 69 -12.37 -1.07 8.06
C VAL A 69 -12.53 0.42 7.83
N PRO A 70 -12.73 0.85 6.59
CA PRO A 70 -12.99 2.25 6.29
C PRO A 70 -14.46 2.61 6.53
N ASN A 71 -14.71 3.72 7.21
CA ASN A 71 -16.03 4.32 7.32
C ASN A 71 -16.13 5.55 6.41
N PHE A 72 -16.62 5.36 5.19
CA PHE A 72 -16.72 6.43 4.18
C PHE A 72 -17.75 7.50 4.52
N THR A 73 -18.65 7.26 5.46
CA THR A 73 -19.66 8.25 5.88
C THR A 73 -19.12 9.17 6.97
N LYS A 74 -18.36 8.60 7.92
CA LYS A 74 -17.78 9.34 9.04
C LYS A 74 -16.34 9.80 8.78
N ASN A 75 -15.79 9.47 7.62
CA ASN A 75 -14.40 9.73 7.24
C ASN A 75 -13.41 9.25 8.29
N LYS A 76 -13.50 7.97 8.62
CA LYS A 76 -12.64 7.29 9.60
C LYS A 76 -12.13 5.99 9.05
N ILE A 77 -10.96 5.59 9.50
CA ILE A 77 -10.35 4.31 9.15
C ILE A 77 -9.95 3.63 10.45
N GLU A 78 -10.40 2.41 10.65
CA GLU A 78 -9.90 1.53 11.69
C GLU A 78 -8.95 0.54 11.04
N SER A 79 -7.65 0.63 11.35
CA SER A 79 -6.59 -0.12 10.68
C SER A 79 -5.41 -0.33 11.60
N ASN A 80 -4.76 -1.48 11.46
CA ASN A 80 -3.45 -1.74 12.09
C ASN A 80 -2.28 -1.32 11.18
N CYS A 81 -2.54 -1.03 9.91
CA CYS A 81 -1.51 -0.55 8.98
C CYS A 81 -1.15 0.91 9.27
N MET A 82 0.08 1.28 8.90
CA MET A 82 0.56 2.65 9.01
C MET A 82 -0.44 3.65 8.42
N PRO A 83 -0.77 4.75 9.12
CA PRO A 83 -1.78 5.73 8.70
C PRO A 83 -1.61 6.25 7.28
N SER A 84 -0.37 6.45 6.84
CA SER A 84 -0.06 6.91 5.47
C SER A 84 -0.52 5.92 4.40
N ILE A 85 -0.35 4.62 4.61
CA ILE A 85 -0.80 3.59 3.68
C ILE A 85 -2.33 3.51 3.66
N SER A 86 -2.93 3.37 4.84
CA SER A 86 -4.38 3.24 4.95
C SER A 86 -5.10 4.50 4.43
N ALA A 87 -4.56 5.70 4.68
CA ALA A 87 -5.10 6.94 4.12
C ALA A 87 -5.00 6.99 2.59
N GLY A 88 -3.92 6.48 1.99
CA GLY A 88 -3.76 6.40 0.53
C GLY A 88 -4.80 5.47 -0.11
N PHE A 89 -4.94 4.26 0.42
CA PHE A 89 -5.98 3.33 -0.05
C PHE A 89 -7.39 3.89 0.15
N TYR A 90 -7.62 4.60 1.28
CA TYR A 90 -8.89 5.25 1.56
C TYR A 90 -9.21 6.33 0.52
N LEU A 91 -8.25 7.20 0.22
CA LEU A 91 -8.42 8.27 -0.76
C LEU A 91 -8.85 7.70 -2.11
N ALA A 92 -8.07 6.77 -2.68
CA ALA A 92 -8.36 6.18 -3.97
C ALA A 92 -9.73 5.48 -4.00
N THR A 93 -10.07 4.73 -2.93
CA THR A 93 -11.37 4.07 -2.80
C THR A 93 -12.52 5.07 -2.73
N LYS A 94 -12.36 6.15 -1.95
CA LYS A 94 -13.37 7.20 -1.80
C LYS A 94 -13.60 7.96 -3.10
N GLU A 95 -12.53 8.36 -3.78
CA GLU A 95 -12.56 9.03 -5.08
C GLU A 95 -13.26 8.16 -6.13
N TYR A 96 -12.92 6.88 -6.18
CA TYR A 96 -13.62 5.95 -7.07
C TYR A 96 -15.11 5.83 -6.79
N LEU A 97 -15.51 5.78 -5.52
CA LEU A 97 -16.94 5.69 -5.14
C LEU A 97 -17.71 6.98 -5.42
N GLU A 98 -17.08 8.12 -5.22
CA GLU A 98 -17.72 9.44 -5.40
C GLU A 98 -17.54 9.97 -6.84
N GLN A 99 -16.60 9.43 -7.61
CA GLN A 99 -16.19 9.93 -8.93
C GLN A 99 -15.80 11.42 -8.88
N LYS A 100 -15.04 11.76 -7.82
CA LYS A 100 -14.59 13.11 -7.53
C LYS A 100 -13.19 13.08 -6.96
N ARG A 101 -12.43 14.13 -7.24
CA ARG A 101 -11.06 14.29 -6.71
C ARG A 101 -11.06 15.00 -5.36
N PHE A 102 -10.31 14.46 -4.40
CA PHE A 102 -10.16 15.02 -3.06
C PHE A 102 -8.70 15.23 -2.70
N LYS A 103 -8.46 16.28 -1.92
CA LYS A 103 -7.26 16.41 -1.10
C LYS A 103 -7.58 15.78 0.25
N ILE A 104 -6.65 15.02 0.78
CA ILE A 104 -6.79 14.33 2.05
C ILE A 104 -5.79 14.88 3.07
N GLU A 105 -6.26 15.04 4.30
CA GLU A 105 -5.45 15.21 5.49
C GLU A 105 -5.92 14.15 6.49
N TRP A 106 -4.99 13.59 7.25
CA TRP A 106 -5.32 12.56 8.23
C TRP A 106 -4.63 12.83 9.55
N ASN A 107 -5.27 12.38 10.62
CA ASN A 107 -4.75 12.44 11.97
C ASN A 107 -5.00 11.11 12.69
N GLN A 108 -3.95 10.52 13.23
CA GLN A 108 -4.05 9.33 14.05
C GLN A 108 -4.58 9.72 15.44
N VAL A 109 -5.71 9.11 15.82
CA VAL A 109 -6.40 9.37 17.09
C VAL A 109 -6.00 8.34 18.15
N SER A 110 -5.78 7.11 17.72
CA SER A 110 -5.29 6.02 18.56
C SER A 110 -4.47 5.05 17.71
N ASP A 111 -3.93 4.02 18.30
CA ASP A 111 -3.11 3.00 17.60
C ASP A 111 -3.78 2.44 16.34
N LYS A 112 -5.11 2.38 16.33
CA LYS A 112 -5.88 1.78 15.24
C LYS A 112 -6.80 2.75 14.51
N LEU A 113 -7.05 3.94 15.07
CA LEU A 113 -8.05 4.87 14.55
C LEU A 113 -7.41 6.07 13.89
N VAL A 114 -7.75 6.28 12.62
CA VAL A 114 -7.35 7.43 11.82
C VAL A 114 -8.57 8.24 11.42
N ASN A 115 -8.61 9.52 11.77
CA ASN A 115 -9.58 10.46 11.23
C ASN A 115 -9.06 11.02 9.91
N VAL A 116 -9.97 11.22 8.97
CA VAL A 116 -9.69 11.71 7.63
C VAL A 116 -10.48 12.98 7.36
N ASN A 117 -9.82 14.03 6.92
CA ASN A 117 -10.43 15.25 6.42
C ASN A 117 -10.27 15.31 4.91
N LEU A 118 -11.38 15.43 4.20
CA LEU A 118 -11.42 15.51 2.74
C LEU A 118 -11.85 16.89 2.29
N SER A 119 -11.08 17.48 1.39
CA SER A 119 -11.42 18.71 0.69
C SER A 119 -11.61 18.41 -0.79
N HIS A 120 -12.77 18.76 -1.36
CA HIS A 120 -13.06 18.57 -2.77
C HIS A 120 -12.14 19.45 -3.62
N VAL A 121 -11.54 18.87 -4.65
CA VAL A 121 -10.56 19.56 -5.53
C VAL A 121 -11.08 19.63 -6.98
N GLY A 122 -11.82 18.62 -7.44
CA GLY A 122 -12.32 18.56 -8.79
C GLY A 122 -13.36 17.46 -9.01
N ASP A 123 -14.15 17.61 -10.07
CA ASP A 123 -15.24 16.70 -10.43
C ASP A 123 -14.79 15.56 -11.36
N GLU A 124 -13.53 15.57 -11.81
CA GLU A 124 -12.99 14.55 -12.69
C GLU A 124 -11.82 13.83 -12.03
N LEU A 125 -11.79 12.52 -12.20
CA LEU A 125 -10.65 11.71 -11.79
C LEU A 125 -9.58 11.78 -12.88
N PRO A 126 -8.33 12.11 -12.54
CA PRO A 126 -7.23 12.02 -13.50
C PRO A 126 -7.00 10.56 -13.93
N MET A 127 -6.33 10.40 -15.05
CA MET A 127 -5.79 9.08 -15.39
C MET A 127 -4.78 8.67 -14.31
N PRO A 128 -4.85 7.44 -13.80
CA PRO A 128 -3.89 6.98 -12.81
C PRO A 128 -2.48 7.01 -13.36
N ASN A 129 -1.53 7.30 -12.48
CA ASN A 129 -0.12 7.26 -12.83
C ASN A 129 0.26 5.86 -13.34
N LYS A 130 0.99 5.82 -14.45
CA LYS A 130 1.47 4.55 -15.01
C LYS A 130 2.21 3.74 -13.95
N LEU A 131 2.13 2.42 -14.09
CA LEU A 131 3.03 1.51 -13.36
C LEU A 131 4.47 1.94 -13.65
N VAL A 132 5.29 1.91 -12.62
CA VAL A 132 6.73 2.07 -12.78
C VAL A 132 7.22 0.75 -13.37
N ASP A 133 7.80 0.81 -14.57
CA ASP A 133 8.41 -0.36 -15.18
C ASP A 133 9.71 -0.69 -14.41
N PHE A 134 9.66 -1.76 -13.64
CA PHE A 134 10.85 -2.27 -12.99
C PHE A 134 11.49 -3.36 -13.85
N PRO A 135 12.81 -3.44 -13.88
CA PRO A 135 13.52 -4.49 -14.62
C PRO A 135 13.08 -5.90 -14.24
N TRP A 136 12.72 -6.13 -12.98
CA TRP A 136 12.19 -7.42 -12.53
C TRP A 136 10.74 -7.69 -12.94
N SER A 137 9.93 -6.69 -13.28
CA SER A 137 8.56 -6.88 -13.74
C SER A 137 8.50 -7.45 -15.16
N LEU A 138 9.52 -7.21 -15.95
CA LEU A 138 9.62 -7.69 -17.35
C LEU A 138 9.86 -9.21 -17.44
N ASN A 139 10.45 -9.79 -16.40
CA ASN A 139 10.82 -11.20 -16.37
C ASN A 139 9.92 -12.10 -15.52
N SER A 140 8.87 -11.58 -14.94
CA SER A 140 7.97 -12.29 -13.99
C SER A 140 7.03 -13.30 -14.69
N LYS A 141 7.44 -13.94 -15.78
CA LYS A 141 6.64 -14.96 -16.47
C LYS A 141 6.45 -16.26 -15.68
N ARG A 142 7.07 -16.41 -14.52
CA ARG A 142 6.87 -17.58 -13.65
C ARG A 142 6.70 -17.11 -12.20
N ALA A 143 5.47 -17.15 -11.73
CA ALA A 143 5.27 -17.32 -10.30
C ALA A 143 6.03 -18.59 -9.91
N MET A 144 7.05 -18.49 -9.07
CA MET A 144 7.59 -19.66 -8.42
C MET A 144 6.45 -20.20 -7.54
N VAL A 145 5.86 -21.29 -7.98
CA VAL A 145 4.98 -22.07 -7.12
C VAL A 145 5.93 -22.70 -6.11
N GLY A 146 6.10 -22.03 -4.96
CA GLY A 146 6.78 -22.64 -3.83
C GLY A 146 6.02 -23.89 -3.37
N GLU A 147 6.67 -24.75 -2.61
CA GLU A 147 6.00 -25.82 -1.90
C GLU A 147 4.81 -25.25 -1.13
N ASN A 148 3.67 -25.90 -1.19
CA ASN A 148 2.51 -25.52 -0.40
C ASN A 148 2.86 -25.69 1.08
N ILE A 149 3.31 -24.62 1.72
CA ILE A 149 3.44 -24.61 3.18
C ILE A 149 2.01 -24.43 3.70
N PRO A 150 1.46 -25.39 4.44
CA PRO A 150 0.17 -25.24 5.03
C PRO A 150 0.22 -24.05 6.01
N PHE A 151 -0.69 -23.11 5.88
CA PHE A 151 -0.89 -22.03 6.82
C PHE A 151 -2.38 -21.94 7.17
N GLU A 152 -2.67 -21.61 8.41
CA GLU A 152 -4.04 -21.34 8.84
C GLU A 152 -4.38 -19.89 8.57
N LEU A 153 -5.40 -19.70 7.75
CA LEU A 153 -5.94 -18.37 7.43
C LEU A 153 -7.21 -18.18 8.24
N GLU A 154 -7.17 -17.25 9.17
CA GLU A 154 -8.32 -16.91 10.00
C GLU A 154 -8.80 -15.50 9.70
N GLU A 155 -10.10 -15.34 9.53
CA GLU A 155 -10.74 -14.02 9.56
C GLU A 155 -11.15 -13.73 11.01
N MET A 156 -10.30 -13.00 11.74
CA MET A 156 -10.56 -12.65 13.12
C MET A 156 -11.04 -11.19 13.21
N ALA A 157 -12.33 -11.01 13.45
CA ALA A 157 -13.00 -9.71 13.44
C ALA A 157 -12.81 -8.99 12.09
N ASP A 158 -12.09 -7.91 12.03
CA ASP A 158 -11.85 -7.15 10.80
C ASP A 158 -10.38 -7.24 10.35
N ASN A 159 -9.66 -8.29 10.77
CA ASN A 159 -8.25 -8.53 10.48
C ASN A 159 -8.05 -9.80 9.68
N LEU A 160 -7.07 -9.76 8.81
CA LEU A 160 -6.49 -10.95 8.20
C LEU A 160 -5.45 -11.50 9.17
N VAL A 161 -5.63 -12.73 9.64
CA VAL A 161 -4.73 -13.39 10.57
C VAL A 161 -4.15 -14.64 9.91
N VAL A 162 -2.86 -14.85 10.05
CA VAL A 162 -2.17 -16.07 9.59
C VAL A 162 -1.28 -16.54 10.73
N ASP A 163 -1.48 -17.76 11.17
CA ASP A 163 -0.75 -18.36 12.29
C ASP A 163 -0.72 -17.45 13.54
N GLY A 164 -1.86 -16.82 13.85
CA GLY A 164 -2.01 -15.91 14.99
C GLY A 164 -1.45 -14.50 14.81
N GLU A 165 -0.84 -14.19 13.65
CA GLU A 165 -0.25 -12.88 13.36
C GLU A 165 -1.15 -12.03 12.46
N ILE A 166 -1.29 -10.75 12.79
CA ILE A 166 -2.05 -9.81 11.94
C ILE A 166 -1.24 -9.51 10.68
N MET A 167 -1.85 -9.82 9.54
CA MET A 167 -1.24 -9.70 8.23
C MET A 167 -1.90 -8.63 7.37
N SER A 168 -1.16 -8.13 6.40
CA SER A 168 -1.68 -7.28 5.33
C SER A 168 -1.16 -7.73 3.96
N VAL A 169 -2.05 -7.73 2.97
CA VAL A 169 -1.69 -8.00 1.57
C VAL A 169 -1.51 -6.68 0.87
N LEU A 170 -0.29 -6.35 0.51
CA LEU A 170 0.05 -5.09 -0.15
C LEU A 170 0.36 -5.33 -1.63
N PRO A 171 0.03 -4.36 -2.51
CA PRO A 171 0.48 -4.39 -3.89
C PRO A 171 2.01 -4.41 -3.98
N VAL A 172 2.57 -5.28 -4.81
CA VAL A 172 4.04 -5.38 -4.99
C VAL A 172 4.61 -4.06 -5.50
N ASP A 173 3.89 -3.36 -6.36
CA ASP A 173 4.29 -2.06 -6.92
C ASP A 173 4.28 -0.92 -5.89
N LEU A 174 3.66 -1.09 -4.72
CA LEU A 174 3.71 -0.11 -3.63
C LEU A 174 5.16 0.14 -3.18
N PHE A 175 5.90 -0.94 -2.88
CA PHE A 175 7.30 -0.82 -2.46
C PHE A 175 8.16 -0.22 -3.55
N ALA A 176 7.94 -0.66 -4.77
CA ALA A 176 8.63 -0.17 -5.92
C ALA A 176 8.41 1.34 -6.13
N ARG A 177 7.18 1.83 -5.96
CA ARG A 177 6.86 3.28 -6.02
C ARG A 177 7.48 4.05 -4.86
N ILE A 178 7.47 3.50 -3.65
CA ILE A 178 8.12 4.10 -2.48
C ILE A 178 9.61 4.27 -2.75
N ILE A 179 10.28 3.23 -3.23
CA ILE A 179 11.72 3.24 -3.56
C ILE A 179 12.00 4.27 -4.66
N HIS A 180 11.27 4.21 -5.76
CA HIS A 180 11.44 5.14 -6.89
C HIS A 180 11.23 6.61 -6.46
N THR A 181 10.19 6.87 -5.68
CA THR A 181 9.90 8.23 -5.20
C THR A 181 10.97 8.71 -4.23
N SER A 182 11.52 7.83 -3.40
CA SER A 182 12.57 8.18 -2.44
C SER A 182 13.92 8.44 -3.11
N ALA A 183 14.20 7.81 -4.24
CA ALA A 183 15.44 8.03 -5.00
C ALA A 183 15.65 9.50 -5.37
N GLY A 184 14.58 10.24 -5.66
CA GLY A 184 14.64 11.67 -5.93
C GLY A 184 15.10 12.54 -4.75
N TYR A 185 15.07 12.01 -3.51
CA TYR A 185 15.52 12.71 -2.30
C TYR A 185 16.92 12.28 -1.86
N SER A 186 17.44 11.21 -2.42
CA SER A 186 18.77 10.68 -2.14
C SER A 186 19.81 11.12 -3.19
N SER A 187 19.51 12.12 -4.00
CA SER A 187 20.35 12.57 -5.13
C SER A 187 21.79 12.96 -4.75
N GLN A 188 22.11 13.07 -3.46
CA GLN A 188 23.49 13.29 -2.96
C GLN A 188 24.20 12.02 -2.51
N THR A 189 23.54 10.87 -2.56
CA THR A 189 24.10 9.59 -2.11
C THR A 189 24.14 8.62 -3.26
N GLU A 190 25.29 7.97 -3.42
CA GLU A 190 25.47 6.89 -4.39
C GLU A 190 24.37 5.84 -4.25
N SER A 191 23.91 5.31 -5.36
CA SER A 191 22.83 4.30 -5.38
C SER A 191 23.09 3.09 -4.45
N SER A 192 24.36 2.74 -4.23
CA SER A 192 24.77 1.70 -3.30
C SER A 192 24.43 1.99 -1.84
N LYS A 193 24.46 3.25 -1.39
CA LYS A 193 24.06 3.65 -0.04
C LYS A 193 22.56 3.60 0.15
N PHE A 194 21.81 3.92 -0.90
CA PHE A 194 20.36 3.84 -0.88
C PHE A 194 19.87 2.39 -0.69
N HIS A 195 20.47 1.43 -1.36
CA HIS A 195 20.15 0.02 -1.17
C HIS A 195 20.50 -0.48 0.25
N SER A 196 21.62 -0.03 0.82
CA SER A 196 21.99 -0.31 2.20
C SER A 196 20.93 0.20 3.19
N TRP A 197 20.43 1.41 3.02
CA TRP A 197 19.41 1.97 3.92
C TRP A 197 18.10 1.18 3.92
N ILE A 198 17.68 0.70 2.74
CA ILE A 198 16.49 -0.14 2.64
C ILE A 198 16.70 -1.45 3.40
N CYS A 199 17.88 -2.06 3.25
CA CYS A 199 18.22 -3.32 3.92
C CYS A 199 18.34 -3.16 5.44
N ASP A 200 18.91 -2.05 5.91
CA ASP A 200 19.10 -1.79 7.36
C ASP A 200 17.76 -1.63 8.10
N GLY A 201 16.70 -1.28 7.39
CA GLY A 201 15.35 -1.17 7.95
C GLY A 201 14.57 -2.48 8.07
N LEU A 202 15.15 -3.60 7.67
CA LEU A 202 14.46 -4.88 7.55
C LEU A 202 14.87 -5.89 8.60
N THR A 203 13.93 -6.77 8.98
CA THR A 203 14.25 -7.99 9.73
C THR A 203 15.03 -8.97 8.84
N GLU A 204 15.75 -9.93 9.43
CA GLU A 204 16.61 -10.88 8.68
C GLU A 204 15.84 -11.62 7.56
N SER A 205 14.59 -12.01 7.81
CA SER A 205 13.73 -12.67 6.80
C SER A 205 13.34 -11.73 5.64
N GLN A 206 13.15 -10.45 5.94
CA GLN A 206 12.83 -9.43 4.95
C GLN A 206 14.08 -9.00 4.16
N ILE A 207 15.25 -8.97 4.82
CA ILE A 207 16.55 -8.74 4.19
C ILE A 207 16.80 -9.80 3.11
N PHE A 208 16.49 -11.06 3.37
CA PHE A 208 16.67 -12.13 2.38
C PHE A 208 15.82 -11.93 1.14
N ALA A 209 14.54 -11.60 1.30
CA ALA A 209 13.62 -11.36 0.19
C ALA A 209 14.01 -10.13 -0.65
N LEU A 210 14.49 -9.06 -0.03
CA LEU A 210 14.92 -7.85 -0.72
C LEU A 210 16.38 -7.93 -1.22
N THR A 211 17.24 -8.71 -0.60
CA THR A 211 18.59 -8.98 -1.10
C THR A 211 18.53 -9.69 -2.44
N LEU A 212 17.59 -10.63 -2.62
CA LEU A 212 17.31 -11.23 -3.93
C LEU A 212 16.86 -10.18 -4.96
N THR A 213 16.04 -9.22 -4.56
CA THR A 213 15.56 -8.15 -5.43
C THR A 213 16.67 -7.14 -5.75
N CYS A 214 17.53 -6.82 -4.78
CA CYS A 214 18.67 -5.91 -4.96
C CYS A 214 19.84 -6.54 -5.74
N GLN A 215 20.05 -7.85 -5.63
CA GLN A 215 21.06 -8.56 -6.44
C GLN A 215 20.69 -8.57 -7.90
N THR A 216 19.42 -8.80 -8.23
CA THR A 216 18.92 -8.70 -9.60
C THR A 216 19.00 -7.28 -10.16
N SER A 217 18.89 -6.24 -9.34
CA SER A 217 19.04 -4.85 -9.80
C SER A 217 20.50 -4.42 -9.99
N LYS A 218 21.47 -5.05 -9.30
CA LYS A 218 22.92 -4.79 -9.50
C LYS A 218 23.47 -5.35 -10.82
N GLU A 219 22.82 -6.33 -11.40
CA GLU A 219 23.18 -6.88 -12.71
C GLU A 219 22.64 -6.05 -13.89
N ILE A 220 21.86 -5.00 -13.61
CA ILE A 220 21.14 -4.19 -14.59
C ILE A 220 21.69 -2.74 -14.66
N PHE A 221 22.56 -2.35 -13.74
CA PHE A 221 23.30 -1.09 -13.72
C PHE A 221 24.83 -1.34 -13.84
#